data_7e0fdc2d02aa00f95e63426bd1923463
#
_entry.id   7e0fdc2d02aa00f95e63426bd1923463
#
_cell.length_a   1.000
_cell.length_b   1.000
_cell.length_c   1.000
_cell.angle_alpha   90.00
_cell.angle_beta   90.00
_cell.angle_gamma   90.00
#
_symmetry.space_group_name_H-M   'P 1'
#
loop_
_entity.id
_entity.type
_entity.pdbx_description
1 polymer ?
#
loop_
_entity_poly.entity_id
_entity_poly.type
_entity_poly.pdbx_seq_one_letter_code
_entity_poly.pdbx_strand_id
1 'polypeptide(L)'
;MNQTKIQDVIRHISKDEDYGVDMMEKLSLADAVEVMAVVLPSLKKRAKEMGNTNDLAYFGRIEEIYAKVIADKLRKEEHLWVVYSSTTSYPYMVDSDLFVLFNPKNSSLIEKKLKLSGYEVSVGVENNDAFAMELCHMYRNGYKNIRLTDGDKLEYVIPREAFGTYDEFFRDDYVTNPGLQNTMISYFQESRKNTDKDTIKELLDKRENAMLNAMVNSEYMVPCVKEETEEEVSIAHHFIDVTDRVKHKEDEQVIAIPAFTDGFEMDKCYKGQYENMLYTYKELVEAIDELGASGAIFNPLGISYYIPLETLKKIEKDFNK
;
A
#
# COMPACT_ATOMS: atom_id res chain seq x y z
N MET A 1 -18.94 9.13 21.68
CA MET A 1 -20.25 9.88 21.85
C MET A 1 -20.86 9.64 23.24
N ASN A 2 -21.71 10.58 23.72
CA ASN A 2 -22.54 10.32 24.91
C ASN A 2 -23.82 9.55 24.52
N GLN A 3 -24.52 8.97 25.55
CA GLN A 3 -25.68 8.11 25.32
C GLN A 3 -26.86 8.81 24.61
N THR A 4 -27.07 10.10 24.85
CA THR A 4 -28.13 10.90 24.21
C THR A 4 -27.85 11.03 22.70
N LYS A 5 -26.59 11.32 22.33
CA LYS A 5 -26.16 11.45 20.94
C LYS A 5 -26.26 10.12 20.19
N ILE A 6 -25.94 9.01 20.85
CA ILE A 6 -26.11 7.66 20.27
C ILE A 6 -27.60 7.38 19.99
N GLN A 7 -28.50 7.68 20.92
CA GLN A 7 -29.94 7.50 20.75
C GLN A 7 -30.50 8.34 19.57
N ASP A 8 -29.98 9.55 19.43
CA ASP A 8 -30.40 10.46 18.34
C ASP A 8 -29.95 9.92 16.98
N VAL A 9 -28.70 9.44 16.89
CA VAL A 9 -28.18 8.76 15.70
C VAL A 9 -29.02 7.54 15.31
N ILE A 10 -29.33 6.67 16.28
CA ILE A 10 -30.18 5.48 16.02
C ILE A 10 -31.55 5.86 15.51
N ARG A 11 -32.13 6.95 16.02
CA ARG A 11 -33.43 7.44 15.59
C ARG A 11 -33.40 7.94 14.13
N HIS A 12 -32.38 8.69 13.74
CA HIS A 12 -32.20 9.15 12.37
C HIS A 12 -31.97 8.00 11.38
N ILE A 13 -31.08 7.06 11.72
CA ILE A 13 -30.85 5.85 10.93
C ILE A 13 -32.18 5.10 10.68
N SER A 14 -33.10 5.08 11.64
CA SER A 14 -34.32 4.26 11.56
C SER A 14 -35.52 4.95 10.92
N LYS A 15 -35.47 6.27 10.68
CA LYS A 15 -36.68 7.07 10.33
C LYS A 15 -36.51 8.01 9.13
N ASP A 16 -35.29 8.41 8.80
CA ASP A 16 -35.07 9.41 7.76
C ASP A 16 -35.06 8.78 6.37
N GLU A 17 -35.71 9.44 5.41
CA GLU A 17 -35.76 9.00 4.01
C GLU A 17 -34.37 9.04 3.34
N ASP A 18 -33.48 9.91 3.83
CA ASP A 18 -32.08 10.07 3.37
C ASP A 18 -31.11 9.14 4.10
N TYR A 19 -31.58 8.13 4.81
CA TYR A 19 -30.78 7.21 5.61
C TYR A 19 -29.97 7.90 6.74
N GLY A 20 -30.35 9.11 7.15
CA GLY A 20 -29.64 9.90 8.14
C GLY A 20 -28.29 10.48 7.67
N VAL A 21 -28.11 10.68 6.37
CA VAL A 21 -26.89 11.26 5.77
C VAL A 21 -26.64 12.66 6.33
N ASP A 22 -27.64 13.54 6.33
CA ASP A 22 -27.53 14.90 6.87
C ASP A 22 -27.04 14.94 8.33
N MET A 23 -27.46 13.98 9.14
CA MET A 23 -27.01 13.82 10.51
C MET A 23 -25.56 13.36 10.53
N MET A 24 -25.19 12.35 9.73
CA MET A 24 -23.84 11.81 9.65
C MET A 24 -22.82 12.86 9.18
N GLU A 25 -23.20 13.72 8.25
CA GLU A 25 -22.38 14.84 7.79
C GLU A 25 -22.10 15.89 8.88
N LYS A 26 -23.03 16.11 9.80
CA LYS A 26 -22.88 17.06 10.93
C LYS A 26 -22.04 16.51 12.08
N LEU A 27 -21.78 15.21 12.13
CA LEU A 27 -20.93 14.61 13.16
C LEU A 27 -19.46 15.00 12.95
N SER A 28 -18.69 15.08 14.03
CA SER A 28 -17.24 15.09 13.93
C SER A 28 -16.73 13.78 13.32
N LEU A 29 -15.52 13.77 12.74
CA LEU A 29 -14.92 12.56 12.21
C LEU A 29 -14.87 11.44 13.27
N ALA A 30 -14.46 11.76 14.49
CA ALA A 30 -14.40 10.81 15.60
C ALA A 30 -15.77 10.19 15.94
N ASP A 31 -16.83 11.03 15.99
CA ASP A 31 -18.19 10.53 16.26
C ASP A 31 -18.71 9.69 15.08
N ALA A 32 -18.43 10.09 13.83
CA ALA A 32 -18.81 9.33 12.64
C ALA A 32 -18.13 7.94 12.61
N VAL A 33 -16.85 7.88 12.94
CA VAL A 33 -16.11 6.61 13.09
C VAL A 33 -16.72 5.75 14.21
N GLU A 34 -17.11 6.34 15.35
CA GLU A 34 -17.77 5.60 16.45
C GLU A 34 -19.12 5.02 16.00
N VAL A 35 -19.90 5.73 15.18
CA VAL A 35 -21.13 5.19 14.57
C VAL A 35 -20.83 3.92 13.78
N MET A 36 -19.81 3.95 12.94
CA MET A 36 -19.45 2.82 12.07
C MET A 36 -18.81 1.66 12.84
N ALA A 37 -17.95 1.98 13.80
CA ALA A 37 -17.21 0.95 14.56
C ALA A 37 -18.05 0.28 15.68
N VAL A 38 -19.05 0.97 16.22
CA VAL A 38 -19.76 0.53 17.42
C VAL A 38 -21.28 0.48 17.24
N VAL A 39 -21.89 1.58 16.78
CA VAL A 39 -23.36 1.69 16.74
C VAL A 39 -23.95 0.78 15.67
N LEU A 40 -23.49 0.91 14.43
CA LEU A 40 -24.01 0.15 13.29
C LEU A 40 -23.77 -1.36 13.43
N PRO A 41 -22.60 -1.84 13.86
CA PRO A 41 -22.38 -3.27 14.15
C PRO A 41 -23.31 -3.80 15.23
N SER A 42 -23.62 -3.00 16.26
CA SER A 42 -24.55 -3.38 17.31
C SER A 42 -25.98 -3.55 16.79
N LEU A 43 -26.42 -2.65 15.90
CA LEU A 43 -27.72 -2.76 15.22
C LEU A 43 -27.78 -3.98 14.30
N LYS A 44 -26.75 -4.22 13.50
CA LYS A 44 -26.64 -5.43 12.65
C LYS A 44 -26.69 -6.72 13.48
N LYS A 45 -25.95 -6.75 14.59
CA LYS A 45 -25.94 -7.91 15.51
C LYS A 45 -27.35 -8.19 16.03
N ARG A 46 -28.06 -7.16 16.50
CA ARG A 46 -29.44 -7.29 16.99
C ARG A 46 -30.40 -7.77 15.91
N ALA A 47 -30.32 -7.21 14.69
CA ALA A 47 -31.13 -7.66 13.56
C ALA A 47 -30.89 -9.13 13.22
N LYS A 48 -29.63 -9.56 13.26
CA LYS A 48 -29.25 -10.97 13.05
C LYS A 48 -29.81 -11.90 14.14
N GLU A 49 -29.72 -11.51 15.40
CA GLU A 49 -30.25 -12.28 16.53
C GLU A 49 -31.79 -12.41 16.47
N MET A 50 -32.46 -11.39 15.90
CA MET A 50 -33.92 -11.41 15.68
C MET A 50 -34.35 -12.09 14.38
N GLY A 51 -33.41 -12.55 13.54
CA GLY A 51 -33.69 -13.14 12.23
C GLY A 51 -34.24 -12.15 11.20
N ASN A 52 -34.07 -10.84 11.42
CA ASN A 52 -34.61 -9.80 10.53
C ASN A 52 -33.63 -9.52 9.38
N THR A 53 -33.85 -10.20 8.26
CA THR A 53 -33.04 -10.08 7.02
C THR A 53 -33.21 -8.72 6.34
N ASN A 54 -34.38 -8.09 6.45
CA ASN A 54 -34.65 -6.78 5.85
C ASN A 54 -33.82 -5.69 6.54
N ASP A 55 -33.76 -5.69 7.87
CA ASP A 55 -32.93 -4.75 8.63
C ASP A 55 -31.43 -4.98 8.35
N LEU A 56 -31.01 -6.24 8.20
CA LEU A 56 -29.62 -6.54 7.82
C LEU A 56 -29.24 -5.94 6.47
N ALA A 57 -30.10 -6.10 5.47
CA ALA A 57 -29.88 -5.52 4.15
C ALA A 57 -29.91 -3.97 4.19
N TYR A 58 -30.81 -3.39 4.96
CA TYR A 58 -30.90 -1.96 5.19
C TYR A 58 -29.64 -1.38 5.83
N PHE A 59 -29.16 -1.99 6.94
CA PHE A 59 -27.93 -1.57 7.58
C PHE A 59 -26.66 -1.82 6.73
N GLY A 60 -26.71 -2.77 5.81
CA GLY A 60 -25.66 -2.96 4.79
C GLY A 60 -25.53 -1.76 3.85
N ARG A 61 -26.67 -1.26 3.35
CA ARG A 61 -26.70 -0.05 2.51
C ARG A 61 -26.24 1.20 3.25
N ILE A 62 -26.66 1.36 4.52
CA ILE A 62 -26.20 2.46 5.37
C ILE A 62 -24.68 2.43 5.53
N GLU A 63 -24.09 1.26 5.72
CA GLU A 63 -22.65 1.11 5.85
C GLU A 63 -21.91 1.63 4.61
N GLU A 64 -22.37 1.26 3.42
CA GLU A 64 -21.80 1.75 2.15
C GLU A 64 -21.93 3.27 1.99
N ILE A 65 -23.10 3.83 2.32
CA ILE A 65 -23.36 5.27 2.27
C ILE A 65 -22.45 6.02 3.26
N TYR A 66 -22.41 5.56 4.50
CA TYR A 66 -21.64 6.22 5.55
C TYR A 66 -20.12 6.09 5.34
N ALA A 67 -19.66 5.01 4.72
CA ALA A 67 -18.26 4.89 4.31
C ALA A 67 -17.86 6.05 3.37
N LYS A 68 -18.73 6.41 2.41
CA LYS A 68 -18.51 7.57 1.51
C LYS A 68 -18.52 8.89 2.28
N VAL A 69 -19.46 9.08 3.21
CA VAL A 69 -19.51 10.29 4.05
C VAL A 69 -18.22 10.44 4.88
N ILE A 70 -17.70 9.34 5.44
CA ILE A 70 -16.42 9.38 6.17
C ILE A 70 -15.26 9.65 5.21
N ALA A 71 -15.24 9.06 4.02
CA ALA A 71 -14.23 9.35 3.01
C ALA A 71 -14.22 10.84 2.63
N ASP A 72 -15.39 11.45 2.44
CA ASP A 72 -15.52 12.88 2.16
C ASP A 72 -15.08 13.77 3.35
N LYS A 73 -15.32 13.32 4.58
CA LYS A 73 -14.80 13.99 5.78
C LYS A 73 -13.27 13.92 5.83
N LEU A 74 -12.68 12.76 5.58
CA LEU A 74 -11.23 12.58 5.56
C LEU A 74 -10.55 13.49 4.52
N ARG A 75 -11.16 13.66 3.34
CA ARG A 75 -10.66 14.59 2.32
C ARG A 75 -10.72 16.06 2.72
N LYS A 76 -11.55 16.41 3.71
CA LYS A 76 -11.72 17.79 4.21
C LYS A 76 -10.95 18.06 5.49
N GLU A 77 -10.40 17.02 6.13
CA GLU A 77 -9.54 17.23 7.31
C GLU A 77 -8.26 17.96 6.92
N GLU A 78 -7.91 18.99 7.64
CA GLU A 78 -6.71 19.80 7.39
C GLU A 78 -5.43 18.99 7.55
N HIS A 79 -5.44 18.06 8.51
CA HIS A 79 -4.32 17.17 8.80
C HIS A 79 -4.80 15.76 9.10
N LEU A 80 -4.14 14.78 8.49
CA LEU A 80 -4.26 13.37 8.81
C LEU A 80 -2.90 12.79 9.21
N TRP A 81 -2.91 11.73 9.97
CA TRP A 81 -1.70 11.09 10.49
C TRP A 81 -1.58 9.70 9.92
N VAL A 82 -0.64 9.53 9.00
CA VAL A 82 -0.33 8.24 8.39
C VAL A 82 0.80 7.58 9.18
N VAL A 83 0.64 6.30 9.47
CA VAL A 83 1.71 5.52 10.11
C VAL A 83 2.61 4.95 9.03
N TYR A 84 3.91 5.27 9.07
CA TYR A 84 4.91 4.79 8.13
C TYR A 84 5.81 3.73 8.76
N SER A 85 6.15 2.70 7.99
CA SER A 85 7.20 1.75 8.35
C SER A 85 8.57 2.36 8.07
N SER A 86 9.38 2.59 9.11
CA SER A 86 10.72 3.15 8.96
C SER A 86 11.68 2.21 8.23
N THR A 87 11.38 0.91 8.19
CA THR A 87 12.22 -0.10 7.54
C THR A 87 11.92 -0.28 6.06
N THR A 88 10.74 0.12 5.58
CA THR A 88 10.35 0.03 4.17
C THR A 88 10.15 1.38 3.50
N SER A 89 10.01 2.46 4.29
CA SER A 89 9.66 3.82 3.82
C SER A 89 8.28 3.92 3.16
N TYR A 90 7.42 2.91 3.33
CA TYR A 90 6.03 2.92 2.89
C TYR A 90 5.10 3.03 4.09
N PRO A 91 3.83 3.45 3.88
CA PRO A 91 2.82 3.37 4.92
C PRO A 91 2.76 1.98 5.55
N TYR A 92 2.64 1.93 6.88
CA TYR A 92 2.53 0.69 7.62
C TYR A 92 1.25 -0.04 7.23
N MET A 93 1.37 -1.33 6.95
CA MET A 93 0.29 -2.16 6.39
C MET A 93 -0.16 -3.24 7.38
N VAL A 94 -1.47 -3.36 7.53
CA VAL A 94 -2.11 -4.49 8.22
C VAL A 94 -3.10 -5.14 7.26
N ASP A 95 -2.89 -6.38 6.87
CA ASP A 95 -3.78 -7.13 5.97
C ASP A 95 -4.10 -6.41 4.64
N SER A 96 -3.14 -5.69 4.08
CA SER A 96 -3.29 -4.81 2.91
C SER A 96 -4.08 -3.51 3.17
N ASP A 97 -4.27 -3.11 4.42
CA ASP A 97 -4.91 -1.86 4.79
C ASP A 97 -3.85 -0.79 5.11
N LEU A 98 -4.08 0.42 4.60
CA LEU A 98 -3.32 1.62 4.95
C LEU A 98 -3.72 2.08 6.36
N PHE A 99 -2.76 2.28 7.25
CA PHE A 99 -3.03 2.62 8.65
C PHE A 99 -3.02 4.14 8.88
N VAL A 100 -4.19 4.71 9.20
CA VAL A 100 -4.40 6.16 9.38
C VAL A 100 -4.97 6.46 10.77
N LEU A 101 -4.37 7.43 11.47
CA LEU A 101 -4.89 7.96 12.73
C LEU A 101 -5.70 9.23 12.48
N PHE A 102 -6.85 9.33 13.14
CA PHE A 102 -7.64 10.56 13.20
C PHE A 102 -7.51 11.31 14.56
N ASN A 103 -6.73 10.76 15.50
CA ASN A 103 -6.45 11.39 16.79
C ASN A 103 -4.94 11.47 17.06
N PRO A 104 -4.31 12.63 16.83
CA PRO A 104 -2.85 12.79 16.97
C PRO A 104 -2.35 12.59 18.39
N LYS A 105 -3.21 12.76 19.40
CA LYS A 105 -2.82 12.60 20.81
C LYS A 105 -2.36 11.17 21.13
N ASN A 106 -2.78 10.21 20.33
CA ASN A 106 -2.46 8.81 20.50
C ASN A 106 -1.33 8.30 19.58
N SER A 107 -0.66 9.18 18.79
CA SER A 107 0.44 8.77 17.92
C SER A 107 1.57 8.05 18.67
N SER A 108 2.04 8.61 19.77
CA SER A 108 3.06 7.96 20.62
C SER A 108 2.60 6.61 21.22
N LEU A 109 1.30 6.43 21.44
CA LEU A 109 0.74 5.17 21.94
C LEU A 109 0.83 4.08 20.83
N ILE A 110 0.47 4.43 19.60
CA ILE A 110 0.56 3.54 18.44
C ILE A 110 2.03 3.16 18.15
N GLU A 111 2.92 4.15 18.09
CA GLU A 111 4.36 3.88 17.89
C GLU A 111 4.89 2.92 18.95
N LYS A 112 4.53 3.14 20.22
CA LYS A 112 4.94 2.25 21.32
C LYS A 112 4.35 0.85 21.18
N LYS A 113 3.06 0.72 20.84
CA LYS A 113 2.40 -0.60 20.65
C LYS A 113 3.09 -1.38 19.51
N LEU A 114 3.32 -0.74 18.37
CA LEU A 114 3.95 -1.39 17.22
C LEU A 114 5.42 -1.73 17.47
N LYS A 115 6.16 -0.85 18.18
CA LYS A 115 7.54 -1.14 18.59
C LYS A 115 7.62 -2.34 19.53
N LEU A 116 6.69 -2.49 20.47
CA LEU A 116 6.61 -3.68 21.34
C LEU A 116 6.33 -4.97 20.53
N SER A 117 5.69 -4.84 19.38
CA SER A 117 5.47 -5.94 18.43
C SER A 117 6.63 -6.12 17.43
N GLY A 118 7.74 -5.38 17.60
CA GLY A 118 8.94 -5.49 16.79
C GLY A 118 8.96 -4.61 15.53
N TYR A 119 7.94 -3.80 15.27
CA TYR A 119 7.91 -2.89 14.11
C TYR A 119 8.55 -1.55 14.44
N GLU A 120 9.36 -1.05 13.52
CA GLU A 120 9.86 0.32 13.58
C GLU A 120 8.96 1.19 12.72
N VAL A 121 8.22 2.10 13.36
CA VAL A 121 7.27 2.98 12.71
C VAL A 121 7.43 4.42 13.18
N SER A 122 6.98 5.34 12.34
CA SER A 122 6.81 6.76 12.66
C SER A 122 5.44 7.24 12.20
N VAL A 123 4.89 8.25 12.85
CA VAL A 123 3.64 8.89 12.44
C VAL A 123 3.96 10.17 11.69
N GLY A 124 3.65 10.20 10.41
CA GLY A 124 3.74 11.37 9.55
C GLY A 124 2.44 12.18 9.59
N VAL A 125 2.56 13.49 9.45
CA VAL A 125 1.41 14.42 9.34
C VAL A 125 1.24 14.78 7.87
N GLU A 126 0.09 14.43 7.30
CA GLU A 126 -0.24 14.72 5.92
C GLU A 126 -1.28 15.85 5.87
N ASN A 127 -1.01 16.88 5.07
CA ASN A 127 -2.02 17.87 4.70
C ASN A 127 -2.93 17.30 3.60
N ASN A 128 -3.97 18.04 3.22
CA ASN A 128 -4.94 17.59 2.21
C ASN A 128 -4.31 17.16 0.89
N ASP A 129 -3.32 17.91 0.38
CA ASP A 129 -2.67 17.61 -0.89
C ASP A 129 -1.82 16.35 -0.79
N ALA A 130 -1.07 16.20 0.31
CA ALA A 130 -0.27 15.01 0.59
C ALA A 130 -1.16 13.78 0.79
N PHE A 131 -2.29 13.91 1.48
CA PHE A 131 -3.24 12.82 1.64
C PHE A 131 -3.91 12.41 0.31
N ALA A 132 -4.21 13.36 -0.56
CA ALA A 132 -4.69 13.05 -1.91
C ALA A 132 -3.65 12.21 -2.70
N MET A 133 -2.35 12.52 -2.56
CA MET A 133 -1.28 11.71 -3.12
C MET A 133 -1.22 10.32 -2.48
N GLU A 134 -1.40 10.20 -1.15
CA GLU A 134 -1.47 8.88 -0.49
C GLU A 134 -2.65 8.05 -0.99
N LEU A 135 -3.79 8.65 -1.33
CA LEU A 135 -4.92 7.95 -1.97
C LEU A 135 -4.52 7.38 -3.35
N CYS A 136 -3.78 8.15 -4.17
CA CYS A 136 -3.20 7.63 -5.41
C CYS A 136 -2.23 6.48 -5.10
N HIS A 137 -1.35 6.67 -4.11
CA HIS A 137 -0.39 5.66 -3.68
C HIS A 137 -1.05 4.39 -3.13
N MET A 138 -2.26 4.46 -2.55
CA MET A 138 -3.01 3.27 -2.16
C MET A 138 -3.26 2.33 -3.33
N TYR A 139 -3.73 2.87 -4.47
CA TYR A 139 -3.99 2.05 -5.65
C TYR A 139 -2.69 1.49 -6.22
N ARG A 140 -1.66 2.32 -6.36
CA ARG A 140 -0.33 1.93 -6.86
C ARG A 140 0.35 0.87 -5.99
N ASN A 141 0.28 1.03 -4.66
CA ASN A 141 0.87 0.10 -3.69
C ASN A 141 -0.03 -1.10 -3.36
N GLY A 142 -1.23 -1.18 -3.96
CA GLY A 142 -2.14 -2.29 -3.78
C GLY A 142 -2.81 -2.38 -2.40
N TYR A 143 -2.87 -1.27 -1.63
CA TYR A 143 -3.69 -1.23 -0.43
C TYR A 143 -5.16 -1.32 -0.80
N LYS A 144 -5.91 -2.12 -0.05
CA LYS A 144 -7.32 -2.39 -0.31
C LYS A 144 -8.25 -1.46 0.45
N ASN A 145 -7.85 -1.07 1.65
CA ASN A 145 -8.68 -0.28 2.55
C ASN A 145 -7.84 0.76 3.30
N ILE A 146 -8.53 1.73 3.89
CA ILE A 146 -7.98 2.56 4.97
C ILE A 146 -8.47 2.00 6.30
N ARG A 147 -7.54 1.61 7.15
CA ARG A 147 -7.79 1.25 8.54
C ARG A 147 -7.67 2.50 9.39
N LEU A 148 -8.80 3.12 9.64
CA LEU A 148 -8.92 4.37 10.38
C LEU A 148 -9.06 4.10 11.87
N THR A 149 -8.16 4.66 12.70
CA THR A 149 -8.13 4.40 14.14
C THR A 149 -7.91 5.67 14.96
N ASP A 150 -8.42 5.67 16.21
CA ASP A 150 -8.03 6.68 17.21
C ASP A 150 -6.71 6.34 17.91
N GLY A 151 -6.12 5.16 17.61
CA GLY A 151 -4.91 4.65 18.22
C GLY A 151 -5.11 3.92 19.55
N ASP A 152 -6.33 3.84 20.07
CA ASP A 152 -6.63 3.15 21.33
C ASP A 152 -7.74 2.09 21.18
N LYS A 153 -8.98 2.49 20.95
CA LYS A 153 -10.16 1.62 21.02
C LYS A 153 -11.04 1.63 19.78
N LEU A 154 -11.05 2.73 19.06
CA LEU A 154 -11.88 2.88 17.87
C LEU A 154 -11.08 2.53 16.63
N GLU A 155 -11.64 1.66 15.82
CA GLU A 155 -11.10 1.26 14.54
C GLU A 155 -12.23 0.98 13.57
N TYR A 156 -12.13 1.52 12.35
CA TYR A 156 -13.04 1.25 11.27
C TYR A 156 -12.26 1.10 9.96
N VAL A 157 -12.62 0.09 9.16
CA VAL A 157 -11.97 -0.20 7.88
C VAL A 157 -12.87 0.32 6.76
N ILE A 158 -12.34 1.25 5.96
CA ILE A 158 -13.03 1.89 4.84
C ILE A 158 -12.46 1.32 3.54
N PRO A 159 -13.27 0.75 2.64
CA PRO A 159 -12.82 0.32 1.33
C PRO A 159 -12.25 1.51 0.54
N ARG A 160 -11.14 1.32 -0.18
CA ARG A 160 -10.54 2.39 -0.99
C ARG A 160 -11.51 2.93 -2.06
N GLU A 161 -12.43 2.10 -2.53
CA GLU A 161 -13.45 2.46 -3.51
C GLU A 161 -14.43 3.55 -2.99
N ALA A 162 -14.50 3.76 -1.67
CA ALA A 162 -15.23 4.92 -1.11
C ALA A 162 -14.54 6.26 -1.41
N PHE A 163 -13.25 6.25 -1.77
CA PHE A 163 -12.48 7.44 -2.12
C PHE A 163 -12.38 7.67 -3.64
N GLY A 164 -12.76 6.74 -4.46
CA GLY A 164 -12.70 6.82 -5.91
C GLY A 164 -12.31 5.47 -6.53
N THR A 165 -12.21 5.44 -7.83
CA THR A 165 -11.82 4.24 -8.60
C THR A 165 -10.39 4.39 -9.12
N TYR A 166 -9.80 3.28 -9.56
CA TYR A 166 -8.45 3.29 -10.17
C TYR A 166 -8.37 4.29 -11.34
N ASP A 167 -9.38 4.27 -12.23
CA ASP A 167 -9.42 5.09 -13.45
C ASP A 167 -9.57 6.59 -13.16
N GLU A 168 -10.02 6.97 -11.95
CA GLU A 168 -10.04 8.38 -11.51
C GLU A 168 -8.65 8.88 -11.11
N PHE A 169 -7.73 7.99 -10.76
CA PHE A 169 -6.38 8.33 -10.30
C PHE A 169 -5.32 8.10 -11.37
N PHE A 170 -5.50 7.11 -12.25
CA PHE A 170 -4.51 6.72 -13.24
C PHE A 170 -5.11 6.64 -14.64
N ARG A 171 -4.31 7.02 -15.63
CA ARG A 171 -4.65 6.83 -17.04
C ARG A 171 -4.36 5.39 -17.44
N ASP A 172 -5.04 4.88 -18.47
CA ASP A 172 -4.89 3.51 -18.98
C ASP A 172 -3.47 3.14 -19.43
N ASP A 173 -2.68 4.16 -19.83
CA ASP A 173 -1.29 3.99 -20.28
C ASP A 173 -0.26 4.02 -19.14
N TYR A 174 -0.71 4.17 -17.88
CA TYR A 174 0.18 4.24 -16.74
C TYR A 174 0.50 2.84 -16.19
N VAL A 175 1.79 2.46 -16.26
CA VAL A 175 2.25 1.16 -15.76
C VAL A 175 2.25 1.15 -14.24
N THR A 176 1.54 0.21 -13.65
CA THR A 176 1.55 -0.07 -12.21
C THR A 176 1.53 -1.57 -11.96
N ASN A 177 2.13 -1.98 -10.86
CA ASN A 177 2.15 -3.38 -10.38
C ASN A 177 1.64 -3.46 -8.94
N PRO A 178 0.35 -3.12 -8.66
CA PRO A 178 -0.15 -3.02 -7.30
C PRO A 178 -0.07 -4.33 -6.53
N GLY A 179 -0.25 -5.47 -7.21
CA GLY A 179 -0.10 -6.79 -6.59
C GLY A 179 1.33 -7.08 -6.15
N LEU A 180 2.30 -6.81 -7.00
CA LEU A 180 3.73 -6.95 -6.66
C LEU A 180 4.11 -5.98 -5.54
N GLN A 181 3.77 -4.71 -5.67
CA GLN A 181 4.14 -3.70 -4.68
C GLN A 181 3.59 -4.03 -3.29
N ASN A 182 2.32 -4.47 -3.21
CA ASN A 182 1.70 -4.91 -1.96
C ASN A 182 2.42 -6.09 -1.32
N THR A 183 2.75 -7.11 -2.12
CA THR A 183 3.45 -8.30 -1.61
C THR A 183 4.88 -7.98 -1.20
N MET A 184 5.59 -7.10 -1.92
CA MET A 184 6.93 -6.61 -1.53
C MET A 184 6.87 -5.85 -0.20
N ILE A 185 5.98 -4.87 -0.04
CA ILE A 185 5.81 -4.12 1.21
C ILE A 185 5.50 -5.09 2.35
N SER A 186 4.57 -6.03 2.13
CA SER A 186 4.15 -7.02 3.12
C SER A 186 5.30 -7.91 3.57
N TYR A 187 6.09 -8.45 2.63
CA TYR A 187 7.24 -9.30 2.94
C TYR A 187 8.32 -8.52 3.69
N PHE A 188 8.74 -7.36 3.16
CA PHE A 188 9.84 -6.60 3.75
C PHE A 188 9.50 -5.96 5.09
N GLN A 189 8.25 -5.57 5.32
CA GLN A 189 7.78 -5.11 6.62
C GLN A 189 7.94 -6.21 7.68
N GLU A 190 7.65 -7.48 7.38
CA GLU A 190 7.82 -8.60 8.30
C GLU A 190 9.28 -9.08 8.39
N SER A 191 9.97 -9.18 7.24
CA SER A 191 11.35 -9.68 7.22
C SER A 191 12.34 -8.75 7.91
N ARG A 192 12.05 -7.43 7.92
CA ARG A 192 12.87 -6.41 8.61
C ARG A 192 12.41 -6.11 10.04
N LYS A 193 11.34 -6.75 10.48
CA LYS A 193 10.84 -6.66 11.86
C LYS A 193 11.85 -7.18 12.86
N ASN A 194 12.01 -6.47 13.98
CA ASN A 194 12.87 -6.89 15.08
C ASN A 194 12.20 -8.00 15.90
N THR A 195 12.33 -9.23 15.45
CA THR A 195 11.81 -10.44 16.09
C THR A 195 12.66 -11.64 15.71
N ASP A 196 12.58 -12.70 16.50
CA ASP A 196 13.15 -13.99 16.15
C ASP A 196 12.49 -14.53 14.87
N LYS A 197 13.30 -14.75 13.82
CA LYS A 197 12.83 -15.17 12.50
C LYS A 197 12.27 -16.59 12.50
N ASP A 198 12.75 -17.45 13.39
CA ASP A 198 12.25 -18.83 13.49
C ASP A 198 10.78 -18.84 13.95
N THR A 199 10.37 -17.90 14.80
CA THR A 199 8.98 -17.78 15.27
C THR A 199 8.00 -17.33 14.20
N ILE A 200 8.48 -16.67 13.15
CA ILE A 200 7.64 -16.13 12.04
C ILE A 200 8.01 -16.77 10.69
N LYS A 201 8.78 -17.85 10.69
CA LYS A 201 9.30 -18.48 9.47
C LYS A 201 8.19 -18.84 8.48
N GLU A 202 7.15 -19.54 8.93
CA GLU A 202 6.02 -19.93 8.08
C GLU A 202 5.33 -18.71 7.45
N LEU A 203 5.18 -17.63 8.20
CA LEU A 203 4.64 -16.38 7.71
C LEU A 203 5.55 -15.75 6.65
N LEU A 204 6.87 -15.73 6.89
CA LEU A 204 7.85 -15.20 5.94
C LEU A 204 7.86 -16.03 4.66
N ASP A 205 7.92 -17.36 4.76
CA ASP A 205 7.91 -18.25 3.60
C ASP A 205 6.64 -18.05 2.75
N LYS A 206 5.47 -17.89 3.39
CA LYS A 206 4.22 -17.61 2.70
C LYS A 206 4.25 -16.26 1.97
N ARG A 207 4.75 -15.20 2.62
CA ARG A 207 4.82 -13.85 2.04
C ARG A 207 5.86 -13.78 0.93
N GLU A 208 7.01 -14.42 1.11
CA GLU A 208 8.05 -14.51 0.09
C GLU A 208 7.52 -15.22 -1.17
N ASN A 209 6.89 -16.37 -1.03
CA ASN A 209 6.29 -17.08 -2.16
C ASN A 209 5.23 -16.24 -2.89
N ALA A 210 4.40 -15.48 -2.16
CA ALA A 210 3.43 -14.57 -2.76
C ALA A 210 4.12 -13.45 -3.55
N MET A 211 5.19 -12.88 -3.00
CA MET A 211 6.01 -11.85 -3.65
C MET A 211 6.69 -12.38 -4.91
N LEU A 212 7.37 -13.53 -4.82
CA LEU A 212 8.08 -14.12 -5.96
C LEU A 212 7.12 -14.51 -7.10
N ASN A 213 5.95 -15.04 -6.75
CA ASN A 213 4.91 -15.31 -7.75
C ASN A 213 4.40 -14.02 -8.41
N ALA A 214 4.23 -12.93 -7.66
CA ALA A 214 3.85 -11.64 -8.24
C ALA A 214 4.96 -11.08 -9.13
N MET A 215 6.24 -11.27 -8.76
CA MET A 215 7.39 -10.81 -9.54
C MET A 215 7.43 -11.39 -10.94
N VAL A 216 7.27 -12.70 -11.09
CA VAL A 216 7.34 -13.36 -12.42
C VAL A 216 6.18 -13.00 -13.34
N ASN A 217 5.07 -12.50 -12.77
CA ASN A 217 3.87 -12.09 -13.51
C ASN A 217 3.76 -10.56 -13.68
N SER A 218 4.83 -9.82 -13.44
CA SER A 218 4.85 -8.36 -13.52
C SER A 218 5.70 -7.87 -14.70
N GLU A 219 5.42 -6.64 -15.12
CA GLU A 219 6.23 -5.88 -16.07
C GLU A 219 7.01 -4.80 -15.33
N TYR A 220 8.20 -4.48 -15.82
CA TYR A 220 9.14 -3.57 -15.17
C TYR A 220 9.56 -2.44 -16.09
N MET A 221 9.54 -1.23 -15.57
CA MET A 221 10.14 -0.08 -16.23
C MET A 221 11.66 -0.09 -15.99
N VAL A 222 12.43 -0.12 -17.05
CA VAL A 222 13.90 -0.09 -17.01
C VAL A 222 14.37 1.17 -17.74
N PRO A 223 15.08 2.09 -17.06
CA PRO A 223 15.54 3.33 -17.68
C PRO A 223 16.60 3.05 -18.74
N CYS A 224 16.51 3.77 -19.84
CA CYS A 224 17.44 3.66 -20.94
C CYS A 224 17.66 5.03 -21.62
N VAL A 225 18.68 5.10 -22.45
CA VAL A 225 18.87 6.17 -23.42
C VAL A 225 18.78 5.54 -24.80
N LYS A 226 17.93 6.10 -25.66
CA LYS A 226 17.84 5.73 -27.06
C LYS A 226 18.70 6.69 -27.87
N GLU A 227 19.62 6.16 -28.61
CA GLU A 227 20.43 6.91 -29.57
C GLU A 227 19.99 6.51 -30.97
N GLU A 228 19.34 7.42 -31.67
CA GLU A 228 18.91 7.24 -33.07
C GLU A 228 19.95 7.82 -33.99
N THR A 229 20.51 6.99 -34.86
CA THR A 229 21.31 7.40 -36.02
C THR A 229 20.50 7.15 -37.28
N GLU A 230 20.93 7.68 -38.44
CA GLU A 230 20.23 7.45 -39.73
C GLU A 230 20.18 5.96 -40.15
N GLU A 231 21.02 5.11 -39.55
CA GLU A 231 21.16 3.69 -39.93
C GLU A 231 20.71 2.73 -38.81
N GLU A 232 20.69 3.14 -37.55
CA GLU A 232 20.45 2.23 -36.41
C GLU A 232 19.91 2.96 -35.17
N VAL A 233 19.05 2.26 -34.43
CA VAL A 233 18.60 2.67 -33.09
C VAL A 233 19.35 1.83 -32.08
N SER A 234 20.20 2.45 -31.28
CA SER A 234 20.86 1.80 -30.14
C SER A 234 20.18 2.13 -28.81
N ILE A 235 20.16 1.17 -27.89
CA ILE A 235 19.59 1.33 -26.57
C ILE A 235 20.66 1.10 -25.52
N ALA A 236 20.98 2.13 -24.76
CA ALA A 236 21.92 2.06 -23.64
C ALA A 236 21.16 1.99 -22.34
N HIS A 237 21.36 0.91 -21.58
CA HIS A 237 20.74 0.73 -20.27
C HIS A 237 21.54 1.42 -19.18
N HIS A 238 20.83 1.87 -18.14
CA HIS A 238 21.46 2.38 -16.92
C HIS A 238 21.79 1.25 -15.96
N PHE A 239 22.91 1.41 -15.25
CA PHE A 239 23.35 0.48 -14.22
C PHE A 239 23.49 1.21 -12.89
N ILE A 240 23.26 0.49 -11.81
CA ILE A 240 23.50 0.95 -10.43
C ILE A 240 24.61 0.10 -9.83
N ASP A 241 25.57 0.76 -9.20
CA ASP A 241 26.62 0.09 -8.42
C ASP A 241 26.00 -0.52 -7.14
N VAL A 242 26.15 -1.81 -7.00
CA VAL A 242 25.66 -2.60 -5.86
C VAL A 242 26.78 -3.32 -5.11
N THR A 243 28.03 -2.91 -5.35
CA THR A 243 29.23 -3.52 -4.78
C THR A 243 29.13 -3.66 -3.25
N ASP A 244 28.68 -2.61 -2.56
CA ASP A 244 28.52 -2.62 -1.09
C ASP A 244 27.42 -3.59 -0.58
N ARG A 245 26.61 -4.13 -1.46
CA ARG A 245 25.45 -5.00 -1.11
C ARG A 245 25.73 -6.48 -1.25
N VAL A 246 26.85 -6.83 -1.89
CA VAL A 246 27.21 -8.22 -2.20
C VAL A 246 28.63 -8.55 -1.75
N LYS A 247 28.87 -9.84 -1.49
CA LYS A 247 30.25 -10.32 -1.32
C LYS A 247 30.92 -10.38 -2.68
N HIS A 248 31.98 -9.63 -2.86
CA HIS A 248 32.79 -9.53 -4.08
C HIS A 248 34.28 -9.66 -3.77
N LYS A 249 35.11 -9.81 -4.81
CA LYS A 249 36.58 -9.75 -4.66
C LYS A 249 37.02 -8.30 -4.49
N GLU A 250 38.16 -8.09 -3.82
CA GLU A 250 38.80 -6.77 -3.80
C GLU A 250 38.97 -6.26 -5.25
N ASP A 251 38.63 -4.99 -5.48
CA ASP A 251 38.65 -4.29 -6.78
C ASP A 251 37.60 -4.75 -7.84
N GLU A 252 36.62 -5.56 -7.50
CA GLU A 252 35.53 -5.94 -8.42
C GLU A 252 34.32 -5.03 -8.22
N GLN A 253 33.96 -4.25 -9.25
CA GLN A 253 32.73 -3.48 -9.27
C GLN A 253 31.55 -4.38 -9.67
N VAL A 254 30.50 -4.39 -8.87
CA VAL A 254 29.28 -5.15 -9.13
C VAL A 254 28.16 -4.23 -9.53
N ILE A 255 27.68 -4.37 -10.75
CA ILE A 255 26.62 -3.54 -11.32
C ILE A 255 25.33 -4.32 -11.51
N ALA A 256 24.19 -3.66 -11.31
CA ALA A 256 22.85 -4.23 -11.48
C ALA A 256 21.98 -3.32 -12.38
N ILE A 257 21.03 -3.93 -13.08
CA ILE A 257 19.99 -3.20 -13.81
C ILE A 257 18.93 -2.73 -12.79
N PRO A 258 18.61 -1.43 -12.74
CA PRO A 258 17.48 -0.95 -11.95
C PRO A 258 16.15 -1.31 -12.64
N ALA A 259 15.26 -1.94 -11.90
CA ALA A 259 13.93 -2.32 -12.34
C ALA A 259 12.86 -1.68 -11.45
N PHE A 260 11.91 -0.98 -12.05
CA PHE A 260 10.90 -0.23 -11.30
C PHE A 260 9.52 -0.82 -11.52
N THR A 261 8.75 -0.90 -10.45
CA THR A 261 7.36 -1.40 -10.48
C THR A 261 6.41 -0.41 -11.13
N ASP A 262 6.78 0.87 -11.16
CA ASP A 262 5.97 1.96 -11.71
C ASP A 262 6.80 3.24 -11.89
N GLY A 263 6.21 4.24 -12.56
CA GLY A 263 6.86 5.51 -12.84
C GLY A 263 7.19 6.33 -11.60
N PHE A 264 6.40 6.25 -10.51
CA PHE A 264 6.71 6.96 -9.26
C PHE A 264 7.97 6.42 -8.58
N GLU A 265 8.19 5.10 -8.64
CA GLU A 265 9.44 4.52 -8.13
C GLU A 265 10.63 4.94 -9.00
N MET A 266 10.43 5.02 -10.32
CA MET A 266 11.47 5.48 -11.23
C MET A 266 11.80 6.98 -11.04
N ASP A 267 10.80 7.83 -10.85
CA ASP A 267 10.97 9.28 -10.65
C ASP A 267 11.75 9.63 -9.37
N LYS A 268 11.75 8.75 -8.36
CA LYS A 268 12.62 8.92 -7.19
C LYS A 268 14.10 8.94 -7.56
N CYS A 269 14.47 8.15 -8.58
CA CYS A 269 15.85 7.99 -9.03
C CYS A 269 16.20 8.93 -10.19
N TYR A 270 15.30 9.13 -11.15
CA TYR A 270 15.61 9.66 -12.48
C TYR A 270 14.85 10.95 -12.86
N LYS A 271 13.99 11.51 -12.05
CA LYS A 271 13.32 12.83 -12.16
C LYS A 271 12.90 13.21 -13.60
N GLY A 272 12.25 12.32 -14.33
CA GLY A 272 11.62 12.60 -15.62
C GLY A 272 12.57 12.88 -16.80
N GLN A 273 13.85 12.57 -16.70
CA GLN A 273 14.85 12.85 -17.76
C GLN A 273 15.21 11.63 -18.63
N TYR A 274 14.60 10.48 -18.38
CA TYR A 274 14.99 9.23 -19.01
C TYR A 274 13.82 8.59 -19.74
N GLU A 275 14.12 8.02 -20.89
CA GLU A 275 13.23 7.06 -21.52
C GLU A 275 13.26 5.75 -20.72
N ASN A 276 12.28 4.90 -20.95
CA ASN A 276 12.24 3.59 -20.34
C ASN A 276 11.80 2.54 -21.35
N MET A 277 12.28 1.32 -21.13
CA MET A 277 11.75 0.12 -21.75
C MET A 277 10.88 -0.62 -20.75
N LEU A 278 9.81 -1.22 -21.25
CA LEU A 278 8.96 -2.09 -20.46
C LEU A 278 9.38 -3.53 -20.73
N TYR A 279 9.77 -4.24 -19.69
CA TYR A 279 10.20 -5.63 -19.74
C TYR A 279 9.27 -6.52 -18.92
N THR A 280 8.84 -7.64 -19.47
CA THR A 280 8.36 -8.76 -18.67
C THR A 280 9.49 -9.28 -17.78
N TYR A 281 9.18 -10.08 -16.76
CA TYR A 281 10.21 -10.66 -15.91
C TYR A 281 11.24 -11.46 -16.70
N LYS A 282 10.80 -12.24 -17.68
CA LYS A 282 11.66 -13.07 -18.54
C LYS A 282 12.61 -12.18 -19.37
N GLU A 283 12.08 -11.17 -20.06
CA GLU A 283 12.89 -10.24 -20.86
C GLU A 283 13.90 -9.48 -20.00
N LEU A 284 13.53 -9.12 -18.75
CA LEU A 284 14.45 -8.52 -17.80
C LEU A 284 15.61 -9.46 -17.46
N VAL A 285 15.35 -10.73 -17.21
CA VAL A 285 16.37 -11.75 -16.90
C VAL A 285 17.30 -11.96 -18.10
N GLU A 286 16.75 -12.05 -19.33
CA GLU A 286 17.50 -12.16 -20.57
C GLU A 286 18.38 -10.94 -20.79
N ALA A 287 17.86 -9.73 -20.62
CA ALA A 287 18.62 -8.48 -20.77
C ALA A 287 19.78 -8.37 -19.75
N ILE A 288 19.57 -8.78 -18.50
CA ILE A 288 20.63 -8.81 -17.46
C ILE A 288 21.77 -9.73 -17.91
N ASP A 289 21.46 -10.91 -18.43
CA ASP A 289 22.44 -11.89 -18.90
C ASP A 289 23.23 -11.39 -20.12
N GLU A 290 22.53 -10.86 -21.11
CA GLU A 290 23.13 -10.31 -22.34
C GLU A 290 24.03 -9.11 -22.07
N LEU A 291 23.64 -8.24 -21.16
CA LEU A 291 24.39 -7.03 -20.79
C LEU A 291 25.53 -7.32 -19.78
N GLY A 292 25.65 -8.54 -19.28
CA GLY A 292 26.68 -8.94 -18.32
C GLY A 292 26.53 -8.28 -16.95
N ALA A 293 25.31 -7.86 -16.57
CA ALA A 293 25.03 -7.33 -15.24
C ALA A 293 24.92 -8.46 -14.21
N SER A 294 25.25 -8.16 -12.95
CA SER A 294 25.26 -9.14 -11.87
C SER A 294 23.86 -9.55 -11.39
N GLY A 295 22.82 -8.77 -11.74
CA GLY A 295 21.45 -8.96 -11.32
C GLY A 295 20.59 -7.74 -11.52
N ALA A 296 19.43 -7.69 -10.86
CA ALA A 296 18.54 -6.54 -10.82
C ALA A 296 18.41 -5.95 -9.43
N ILE A 297 18.19 -4.64 -9.35
CA ILE A 297 17.78 -3.96 -8.12
C ILE A 297 16.39 -3.37 -8.32
N PHE A 298 15.43 -3.88 -7.56
CA PHE A 298 14.01 -3.47 -7.63
C PHE A 298 13.77 -2.27 -6.73
N ASN A 299 13.18 -1.20 -7.28
CA ASN A 299 12.84 0.05 -6.58
C ASN A 299 13.99 0.56 -5.68
N PRO A 300 15.12 1.00 -6.25
CA PRO A 300 16.38 1.30 -5.52
C PRO A 300 16.22 2.30 -4.37
N LEU A 301 15.37 3.32 -4.50
CA LEU A 301 15.04 4.32 -3.45
C LEU A 301 13.72 4.03 -2.71
N GLY A 302 13.13 2.85 -2.94
CA GLY A 302 11.98 2.32 -2.24
C GLY A 302 12.37 1.11 -1.39
N ILE A 303 11.83 -0.07 -1.73
CA ILE A 303 12.15 -1.35 -1.07
C ILE A 303 13.64 -1.70 -1.19
N SER A 304 14.26 -1.34 -2.28
CA SER A 304 15.69 -1.54 -2.54
C SER A 304 16.12 -3.01 -2.45
N TYR A 305 15.49 -3.85 -3.26
CA TYR A 305 15.70 -5.29 -3.26
C TYR A 305 16.61 -5.72 -4.41
N TYR A 306 17.86 -6.05 -4.10
CA TYR A 306 18.80 -6.62 -5.06
C TYR A 306 18.65 -8.14 -5.13
N ILE A 307 18.60 -8.69 -6.36
CA ILE A 307 18.56 -10.12 -6.63
C ILE A 307 19.62 -10.47 -7.67
N PRO A 308 20.58 -11.39 -7.36
CA PRO A 308 21.57 -11.87 -8.32
C PRO A 308 20.92 -12.61 -9.50
N LEU A 309 21.55 -12.54 -10.68
CA LEU A 309 21.07 -13.16 -11.92
C LEU A 309 20.72 -14.66 -11.75
N GLU A 310 21.59 -15.42 -11.11
CA GLU A 310 21.34 -16.86 -10.89
C GLU A 310 20.11 -17.13 -10.03
N THR A 311 19.83 -16.22 -9.06
CA THR A 311 18.62 -16.31 -8.26
C THR A 311 17.38 -15.91 -9.09
N LEU A 312 17.49 -14.90 -9.95
CA LEU A 312 16.42 -14.51 -10.87
C LEU A 312 16.05 -15.66 -11.81
N LYS A 313 17.04 -16.32 -12.42
CA LYS A 313 16.82 -17.51 -13.28
C LYS A 313 16.16 -18.66 -12.53
N LYS A 314 16.52 -18.86 -11.26
CA LYS A 314 15.88 -19.88 -10.43
C LYS A 314 14.43 -19.53 -10.11
N ILE A 315 14.13 -18.29 -9.75
CA ILE A 315 12.76 -17.80 -9.49
C ILE A 315 11.90 -18.01 -10.74
N GLU A 316 12.40 -17.61 -11.92
CA GLU A 316 11.70 -17.84 -13.19
C GLU A 316 11.31 -19.30 -13.38
N LYS A 317 12.26 -20.21 -13.19
CA LYS A 317 12.03 -21.65 -13.34
C LYS A 317 11.03 -22.23 -12.33
N ASP A 318 11.04 -21.73 -11.09
CA ASP A 318 10.23 -22.27 -10.00
C ASP A 318 8.79 -21.75 -10.03
N PHE A 319 8.56 -20.55 -10.53
CA PHE A 319 7.27 -19.85 -10.50
C PHE A 319 6.61 -19.65 -11.88
N ASN A 320 7.35 -19.74 -12.99
CA ASN A 320 6.81 -19.61 -14.34
C ASN A 320 6.34 -21.01 -14.83
N LYS A 321 5.17 -21.45 -14.37
CA LYS A 321 4.55 -22.76 -14.73
C LYS A 321 3.28 -22.57 -15.51
#